data_acea4057868fc5a6f639f90e0851f93b
#
_entry.id   acea4057868fc5a6f639f90e0851f93b
#
_cell.length_a   1.000
_cell.length_b   1.000
_cell.length_c   1.000
_cell.angle_alpha   90.00
_cell.angle_beta   90.00
_cell.angle_gamma   90.00
#
_symmetry.space_group_name_H-M   'P 1'
#
loop_
_entity.id
_entity.type
_entity.pdbx_description
1 polymer ?
#
loop_
_entity_poly.entity_id
_entity_poly.type
_entity_poly.pdbx_seq_one_letter_code
_entity_poly.pdbx_strand_id
1 'polypeptide(L)'
;MELLGRLDALGYDFVTPTPATHKRVVKRTEKRAARDLRDIFGWSLPFARAALAADPLALLEEGGALASEGDFYRSRLRVSRVEDLLFLHSAYPTDRPDSVFLGPDSYRFLRFIRAHLRPAGRIVDMGAGAGVGGIFAARALAGAAAILVDANPEALRLARINAAAADVAVEAVEGTSLDAVPGAFELVIANPPFIMDEGGPAYRNGGAMLGAQLSYDWALAAGRRLVPGGRMLLYTASAIVAGRDGLRDALERDLPPLGCTLFYEELDPDIFGEQLDLPAYREVERIAAVGAIIARFR
;
A
#
# COMPACT_ATOMS: atom_id res chain seq x y z
N MET A 1 -7.30 16.57 4.76
CA MET A 1 -6.09 17.39 4.61
C MET A 1 -5.77 18.14 5.92
N GLU A 2 -6.66 18.95 6.45
CA GLU A 2 -6.40 19.78 7.64
C GLU A 2 -5.94 18.98 8.87
N LEU A 3 -6.54 17.81 9.14
CA LEU A 3 -6.11 16.93 10.22
C LEU A 3 -4.61 16.55 10.12
N LEU A 4 -4.12 16.22 8.92
CA LEU A 4 -2.69 15.89 8.73
C LEU A 4 -1.80 17.08 9.04
N GLY A 5 -2.15 18.28 8.57
CA GLY A 5 -1.41 19.50 8.88
C GLY A 5 -1.40 19.83 10.38
N ARG A 6 -2.52 19.62 11.10
CA ARG A 6 -2.57 19.82 12.55
C ARG A 6 -1.70 18.80 13.29
N LEU A 7 -1.75 17.52 12.89
CA LEU A 7 -0.93 16.49 13.51
C LEU A 7 0.57 16.73 13.26
N ASP A 8 0.93 17.14 12.06
CA ASP A 8 2.33 17.46 11.73
C ASP A 8 2.85 18.64 12.54
N ALA A 9 2.06 19.71 12.65
CA ALA A 9 2.39 20.88 13.49
C ALA A 9 2.54 20.55 14.99
N LEU A 10 1.87 19.48 15.47
CA LEU A 10 1.99 18.96 16.83
C LEU A 10 3.17 17.96 16.99
N GLY A 11 3.97 17.76 15.95
CA GLY A 11 5.10 16.82 15.96
C GLY A 11 4.67 15.35 16.02
N TYR A 12 3.47 15.04 15.51
CA TYR A 12 3.00 13.65 15.48
C TYR A 12 3.89 12.79 14.59
N ASP A 13 4.26 11.64 15.13
CA ASP A 13 5.05 10.64 14.41
C ASP A 13 4.62 9.23 14.81
N PHE A 14 4.36 8.39 13.81
CA PHE A 14 4.02 6.99 14.01
C PHE A 14 4.38 6.15 12.80
N VAL A 15 5.07 5.03 13.03
CA VAL A 15 5.35 4.00 12.03
C VAL A 15 4.42 2.82 12.27
N THR A 16 3.65 2.45 11.26
CA THR A 16 2.73 1.31 11.36
C THR A 16 3.49 -0.01 11.41
N PRO A 17 3.35 -0.79 12.52
CA PRO A 17 3.92 -2.13 12.61
C PRO A 17 3.04 -3.16 11.90
N THR A 18 3.52 -4.43 11.87
CA THR A 18 2.69 -5.55 11.44
C THR A 18 1.43 -5.70 12.32
N PRO A 19 0.33 -6.27 11.80
CA PRO A 19 -0.86 -6.57 12.60
C PRO A 19 -0.54 -7.43 13.83
N ALA A 20 0.36 -8.38 13.72
CA ALA A 20 0.80 -9.23 14.82
C ALA A 20 1.49 -8.42 15.94
N THR A 21 2.39 -7.49 15.57
CA THR A 21 3.04 -6.59 16.53
C THR A 21 2.02 -5.63 17.16
N HIS A 22 1.11 -5.06 16.34
CA HIS A 22 0.05 -4.19 16.82
C HIS A 22 -0.79 -4.89 17.91
N LYS A 23 -1.28 -6.11 17.61
CA LYS A 23 -2.07 -6.92 18.54
C LYS A 23 -1.32 -7.18 19.87
N ARG A 24 -0.01 -7.47 19.81
CA ARG A 24 0.81 -7.68 21.01
C ARG A 24 0.93 -6.42 21.86
N VAL A 25 1.13 -5.26 21.23
CA VAL A 25 1.29 -3.98 21.94
C VAL A 25 -0.01 -3.54 22.61
N VAL A 26 -1.14 -3.58 21.89
CA VAL A 26 -2.43 -3.12 22.45
C VAL A 26 -3.02 -4.07 23.49
N LYS A 27 -2.60 -5.34 23.52
CA LYS A 27 -2.99 -6.28 24.58
C LYS A 27 -2.40 -5.98 25.96
N ARG A 28 -1.38 -5.11 26.05
CA ARG A 28 -0.79 -4.72 27.33
C ARG A 28 -1.81 -3.96 28.17
N THR A 29 -1.88 -4.27 29.46
CA THR A 29 -2.89 -3.71 30.38
C THR A 29 -2.84 -2.18 30.48
N GLU A 30 -1.67 -1.59 30.32
CA GLU A 30 -1.45 -0.14 30.35
C GLU A 30 -2.03 0.58 29.12
N LYS A 31 -2.36 -0.17 28.05
CA LYS A 31 -2.86 0.35 26.77
C LYS A 31 -4.38 0.12 26.59
N ARG A 32 -5.19 0.22 27.65
CA ARG A 32 -6.66 0.05 27.56
C ARG A 32 -7.38 1.27 27.00
N ALA A 33 -6.86 2.47 27.24
CA ALA A 33 -7.39 3.72 26.70
C ALA A 33 -6.24 4.60 26.20
N ALA A 34 -6.53 5.45 25.22
CA ALA A 34 -5.55 6.38 24.64
C ALA A 34 -5.22 7.50 25.63
N ARG A 35 -3.94 7.87 25.69
CA ARG A 35 -3.39 8.94 26.52
C ARG A 35 -2.80 10.09 25.70
N ASP A 36 -2.47 9.81 24.43
CA ASP A 36 -1.84 10.75 23.53
C ASP A 36 -2.28 10.52 22.07
N LEU A 37 -1.82 11.38 21.17
CA LEU A 37 -2.14 11.30 19.74
C LEU A 37 -1.65 9.99 19.09
N ARG A 38 -0.53 9.40 19.55
CA ARG A 38 -0.01 8.13 19.04
C ARG A 38 -0.90 6.96 19.45
N ASP A 39 -1.48 7.02 20.65
CA ASP A 39 -2.44 6.02 21.10
C ASP A 39 -3.73 6.09 20.26
N ILE A 40 -4.21 7.30 19.91
CA ILE A 40 -5.43 7.54 19.13
C ILE A 40 -5.21 7.19 17.67
N PHE A 41 -4.27 7.87 17.00
CA PHE A 41 -4.08 7.80 15.55
C PHE A 41 -3.07 6.74 15.10
N GLY A 42 -2.24 6.21 15.98
CA GLY A 42 -1.27 5.17 15.69
C GLY A 42 -1.74 3.79 16.17
N TRP A 43 -2.01 3.65 17.46
CA TRP A 43 -2.43 2.38 18.04
C TRP A 43 -3.93 2.10 17.93
N SER A 44 -4.72 3.04 17.40
CA SER A 44 -6.18 2.93 17.23
C SER A 44 -6.90 2.58 18.54
N LEU A 45 -6.44 3.15 19.68
CA LEU A 45 -7.05 2.89 20.97
C LEU A 45 -8.32 3.73 21.17
N PRO A 46 -9.27 3.26 21.97
CA PRO A 46 -10.41 4.08 22.38
C PRO A 46 -9.93 5.23 23.27
N PHE A 47 -10.60 6.37 23.18
CA PHE A 47 -10.25 7.57 23.95
C PHE A 47 -11.49 8.27 24.52
N ALA A 48 -11.35 8.88 25.71
CA ALA A 48 -12.35 9.78 26.23
C ALA A 48 -12.34 11.10 25.43
N ARG A 49 -13.50 11.77 25.28
CA ARG A 49 -13.61 13.02 24.51
C ARG A 49 -12.56 14.07 24.91
N ALA A 50 -12.28 14.18 26.20
CA ALA A 50 -11.30 15.12 26.74
C ALA A 50 -9.82 14.77 26.44
N ALA A 51 -9.54 13.57 25.92
CA ALA A 51 -8.17 13.16 25.59
C ALA A 51 -7.71 13.68 24.21
N LEU A 52 -8.63 14.23 23.41
CA LEU A 52 -8.32 14.84 22.12
C LEU A 52 -8.71 16.30 22.13
N ALA A 53 -7.83 17.18 21.66
CA ALA A 53 -8.12 18.62 21.55
C ALA A 53 -9.34 18.87 20.63
N ALA A 54 -10.01 20.00 20.82
CA ALA A 54 -11.27 20.31 20.15
C ALA A 54 -11.13 20.33 18.63
N ASP A 55 -10.06 20.91 18.07
CA ASP A 55 -9.85 21.02 16.63
C ASP A 55 -9.72 19.65 15.94
N PRO A 56 -8.80 18.74 16.31
CA PRO A 56 -8.72 17.41 15.72
C PRO A 56 -9.99 16.59 15.93
N LEU A 57 -10.68 16.77 17.04
CA LEU A 57 -11.94 16.09 17.32
C LEU A 57 -13.05 16.54 16.35
N ALA A 58 -13.20 17.85 16.15
CA ALA A 58 -14.18 18.42 15.22
C ALA A 58 -13.91 17.91 13.78
N LEU A 59 -12.64 17.89 13.36
CA LEU A 59 -12.27 17.38 12.04
C LEU A 59 -12.61 15.89 11.85
N LEU A 60 -12.50 15.06 12.91
CA LEU A 60 -12.93 13.65 12.85
C LEU A 60 -14.46 13.55 12.78
N GLU A 61 -15.20 14.39 13.52
CA GLU A 61 -16.66 14.43 13.49
C GLU A 61 -17.18 14.85 12.11
N GLU A 62 -16.69 15.96 11.58
CA GLU A 62 -17.05 16.50 10.26
C GLU A 62 -16.70 15.53 9.12
N GLY A 63 -15.55 14.86 9.23
CA GLY A 63 -15.09 13.85 8.26
C GLY A 63 -15.77 12.48 8.40
N GLY A 64 -16.73 12.30 9.33
CA GLY A 64 -17.38 11.00 9.59
C GLY A 64 -16.40 9.90 10.06
N ALA A 65 -15.24 10.31 10.57
CA ALA A 65 -14.15 9.43 10.96
C ALA A 65 -14.13 9.09 12.46
N LEU A 66 -15.14 9.51 13.21
CA LEU A 66 -15.32 9.22 14.63
C LEU A 66 -16.35 8.10 14.82
N ALA A 67 -16.04 7.09 15.61
CA ALA A 67 -16.96 6.05 16.05
C ALA A 67 -17.17 6.16 17.56
N SER A 68 -18.42 5.99 18.03
CA SER A 68 -18.74 5.89 19.44
C SER A 68 -18.63 4.44 19.92
N GLU A 69 -18.04 4.23 21.10
CA GLU A 69 -17.82 2.93 21.72
C GLU A 69 -18.13 3.05 23.23
N GLY A 70 -19.41 2.99 23.60
CA GLY A 70 -19.90 3.30 24.94
C GLY A 70 -19.57 4.73 25.35
N ASP A 71 -18.84 4.90 26.46
CA ASP A 71 -18.38 6.21 26.97
C ASP A 71 -17.11 6.74 26.27
N PHE A 72 -16.58 5.97 25.30
CA PHE A 72 -15.37 6.29 24.58
C PHE A 72 -15.65 6.54 23.09
N TYR A 73 -14.67 7.11 22.44
CA TYR A 73 -14.61 7.33 21.01
C TYR A 73 -13.42 6.57 20.41
N ARG A 74 -13.51 6.26 19.13
CA ARG A 74 -12.42 5.66 18.36
C ARG A 74 -12.30 6.35 17.01
N SER A 75 -11.10 6.68 16.58
CA SER A 75 -10.87 7.12 15.21
C SER A 75 -11.02 5.95 14.24
N ARG A 76 -11.73 6.14 13.14
CA ARG A 76 -11.79 5.20 12.00
C ARG A 76 -10.55 5.29 11.11
N LEU A 77 -9.75 6.34 11.32
CA LEU A 77 -8.53 6.61 10.57
C LEU A 77 -7.32 6.42 11.46
N ARG A 78 -6.27 5.88 10.85
CA ARG A 78 -4.90 5.88 11.31
C ARG A 78 -4.10 6.91 10.56
N VAL A 79 -3.05 7.40 11.19
CA VAL A 79 -2.08 8.28 10.55
C VAL A 79 -0.71 7.67 10.74
N SER A 80 0.04 7.55 9.64
CA SER A 80 1.39 7.03 9.68
C SER A 80 2.34 7.95 8.93
N ARG A 81 3.54 8.12 9.48
CA ARG A 81 4.62 8.80 8.78
C ARG A 81 5.30 7.84 7.81
N VAL A 82 5.40 8.28 6.57
CA VAL A 82 6.20 7.61 5.53
C VAL A 82 7.12 8.67 4.97
N GLU A 83 8.42 8.54 5.19
CA GLU A 83 9.41 9.58 4.94
C GLU A 83 9.07 10.87 5.73
N ASP A 84 8.96 11.99 5.03
CA ASP A 84 8.61 13.29 5.59
C ASP A 84 7.09 13.59 5.56
N LEU A 85 6.27 12.69 5.04
CA LEU A 85 4.83 12.87 4.89
C LEU A 85 4.02 12.06 5.89
N LEU A 86 2.85 12.58 6.25
CA LEU A 86 1.82 11.84 7.00
C LEU A 86 0.75 11.33 6.03
N PHE A 87 0.34 10.07 6.21
CA PHE A 87 -0.68 9.41 5.41
C PHE A 87 -1.86 8.95 6.26
N LEU A 88 -3.07 9.30 5.81
CA LEU A 88 -4.31 8.70 6.32
C LEU A 88 -4.51 7.32 5.72
N HIS A 89 -4.90 6.37 6.56
CA HIS A 89 -5.34 5.04 6.16
C HIS A 89 -6.29 4.47 7.20
N SER A 90 -6.83 3.26 7.02
CA SER A 90 -7.82 2.68 7.94
C SER A 90 -7.21 2.35 9.30
N ALA A 91 -8.00 2.61 10.36
CA ALA A 91 -7.66 2.20 11.71
C ALA A 91 -7.62 0.68 11.85
N TYR A 92 -6.90 0.19 12.87
CA TYR A 92 -6.89 -1.22 13.22
C TYR A 92 -8.14 -1.61 14.04
N PRO A 93 -8.76 -2.78 13.77
CA PRO A 93 -8.41 -3.78 12.77
C PRO A 93 -8.83 -3.38 11.35
N THR A 94 -8.06 -3.83 10.35
CA THR A 94 -8.35 -3.60 8.93
C THR A 94 -9.09 -4.83 8.35
N ASP A 95 -10.27 -5.11 8.89
CA ASP A 95 -11.09 -6.28 8.59
C ASP A 95 -12.35 -5.96 7.76
N ARG A 96 -12.60 -4.67 7.48
CA ARG A 96 -13.70 -4.23 6.64
C ARG A 96 -13.35 -4.39 5.17
N PRO A 97 -14.34 -4.66 4.29
CA PRO A 97 -14.10 -4.78 2.84
C PRO A 97 -13.49 -3.53 2.20
N ASP A 98 -13.82 -2.35 2.74
CA ASP A 98 -13.34 -1.05 2.28
C ASP A 98 -12.07 -0.57 3.00
N SER A 99 -11.43 -1.40 3.81
CA SER A 99 -10.22 -1.04 4.54
C SER A 99 -9.07 -0.70 3.60
N VAL A 100 -8.38 0.39 3.91
CA VAL A 100 -7.18 0.85 3.20
C VAL A 100 -5.98 0.56 4.09
N PHE A 101 -5.16 -0.38 3.67
CA PHE A 101 -4.01 -0.83 4.43
C PHE A 101 -2.78 0.04 4.14
N LEU A 102 -2.01 0.33 5.19
CA LEU A 102 -0.64 0.83 5.13
C LEU A 102 0.16 0.14 6.24
N GLY A 103 1.27 -0.47 5.88
CA GLY A 103 2.08 -1.25 6.82
C GLY A 103 3.52 -1.41 6.36
N PRO A 104 4.28 -2.36 6.92
CA PRO A 104 5.69 -2.56 6.63
C PRO A 104 6.04 -2.69 5.15
N ASP A 105 5.15 -3.30 4.35
CA ASP A 105 5.35 -3.45 2.92
C ASP A 105 5.28 -2.12 2.16
N SER A 106 4.46 -1.18 2.62
CA SER A 106 4.42 0.18 2.05
C SER A 106 5.76 0.90 2.21
N TYR A 107 6.47 0.70 3.32
CA TYR A 107 7.81 1.26 3.54
C TYR A 107 8.88 0.58 2.67
N ARG A 108 8.81 -0.76 2.49
CA ARG A 108 9.71 -1.50 1.59
C ARG A 108 9.48 -1.11 0.13
N PHE A 109 8.21 -1.04 -0.27
CA PHE A 109 7.79 -0.60 -1.59
C PHE A 109 8.36 0.79 -1.92
N LEU A 110 8.24 1.74 -0.99
CA LEU A 110 8.78 3.08 -1.21
C LEU A 110 10.30 3.09 -1.35
N ARG A 111 11.03 2.29 -0.55
CA ARG A 111 12.49 2.14 -0.69
C ARG A 111 12.87 1.59 -2.06
N PHE A 112 12.11 0.59 -2.54
CA PHE A 112 12.30 0.02 -3.87
C PHE A 112 12.05 1.05 -4.97
N ILE A 113 10.94 1.81 -4.91
CA ILE A 113 10.67 2.91 -5.85
C ILE A 113 11.84 3.90 -5.84
N ARG A 114 12.25 4.38 -4.66
CA ARG A 114 13.33 5.36 -4.53
C ARG A 114 14.64 4.90 -5.19
N ALA A 115 15.01 3.64 -5.00
CA ALA A 115 16.24 3.07 -5.57
C ALA A 115 16.22 3.00 -7.10
N HIS A 116 15.02 2.85 -7.69
CA HIS A 116 14.86 2.57 -9.12
C HIS A 116 14.09 3.63 -9.91
N LEU A 117 13.66 4.72 -9.25
CA LEU A 117 12.95 5.80 -9.89
C LEU A 117 13.84 6.47 -10.95
N ARG A 118 13.28 6.73 -12.13
CA ARG A 118 13.91 7.46 -13.22
C ARG A 118 12.94 8.48 -13.79
N PRO A 119 13.41 9.51 -14.52
CA PRO A 119 12.52 10.48 -15.15
C PRO A 119 11.40 9.83 -15.95
N ALA A 120 10.17 10.28 -15.71
CA ALA A 120 8.95 9.88 -16.40
C ALA A 120 7.95 11.04 -16.32
N GLY A 121 7.26 11.32 -17.42
CA GLY A 121 6.23 12.38 -17.46
C GLY A 121 4.84 11.86 -17.14
N ARG A 122 4.59 10.54 -17.29
CA ARG A 122 3.29 9.92 -17.02
C ARG A 122 3.43 8.68 -16.16
N ILE A 123 2.88 8.74 -14.97
CA ILE A 123 2.98 7.71 -13.92
C ILE A 123 1.60 7.11 -13.67
N VAL A 124 1.51 5.79 -13.56
CA VAL A 124 0.33 5.10 -13.04
C VAL A 124 0.71 4.30 -11.80
N ASP A 125 0.03 4.53 -10.68
CA ASP A 125 0.09 3.72 -9.46
C ASP A 125 -1.10 2.77 -9.46
N MET A 126 -0.86 1.49 -9.70
CA MET A 126 -1.89 0.46 -9.81
C MET A 126 -2.09 -0.25 -8.48
N GLY A 127 -3.35 -0.23 -7.96
CA GLY A 127 -3.63 -0.64 -6.59
C GLY A 127 -3.08 0.37 -5.59
N ALA A 128 -3.37 1.66 -5.82
CA ALA A 128 -2.70 2.77 -5.14
C ALA A 128 -2.92 2.79 -3.62
N GLY A 129 -4.00 2.19 -3.10
CA GLY A 129 -4.32 2.18 -1.68
C GLY A 129 -4.36 3.60 -1.09
N ALA A 130 -3.52 3.88 -0.11
CA ALA A 130 -3.38 5.22 0.48
C ALA A 130 -2.61 6.22 -0.42
N GLY A 131 -2.18 5.81 -1.61
CA GLY A 131 -1.45 6.63 -2.59
C GLY A 131 0.04 6.79 -2.33
N VAL A 132 0.63 5.98 -1.45
CA VAL A 132 2.04 6.15 -1.01
C VAL A 132 3.01 6.16 -2.18
N GLY A 133 2.88 5.19 -3.11
CA GLY A 133 3.79 5.03 -4.26
C GLY A 133 3.66 6.19 -5.26
N GLY A 134 2.43 6.46 -5.73
CA GLY A 134 2.15 7.48 -6.73
C GLY A 134 2.43 8.89 -6.26
N ILE A 135 2.08 9.23 -5.01
CA ILE A 135 2.36 10.53 -4.41
C ILE A 135 3.88 10.75 -4.29
N PHE A 136 4.61 9.74 -3.81
CA PHE A 136 6.08 9.84 -3.72
C PHE A 136 6.71 10.02 -5.10
N ALA A 137 6.32 9.20 -6.09
CA ALA A 137 6.88 9.27 -7.43
C ALA A 137 6.60 10.63 -8.10
N ALA A 138 5.35 11.12 -7.99
CA ALA A 138 4.97 12.42 -8.54
C ALA A 138 5.72 13.58 -7.88
N ARG A 139 5.92 13.53 -6.56
CA ARG A 139 6.69 14.55 -5.83
C ARG A 139 8.16 14.55 -6.20
N ALA A 140 8.74 13.36 -6.42
CA ALA A 140 10.13 13.21 -6.82
C ALA A 140 10.37 13.59 -8.29
N LEU A 141 9.35 13.49 -9.14
CA LEU A 141 9.40 13.77 -10.58
C LEU A 141 8.55 15.02 -10.89
N ALA A 142 9.04 16.18 -10.53
CA ALA A 142 8.31 17.44 -10.69
C ALA A 142 7.76 17.61 -12.12
N GLY A 143 6.45 17.88 -12.22
CA GLY A 143 5.74 18.03 -13.49
C GLY A 143 5.21 16.71 -14.10
N ALA A 144 5.45 15.57 -13.48
CA ALA A 144 4.86 14.31 -13.91
C ALA A 144 3.35 14.26 -13.60
N ALA A 145 2.56 13.76 -14.56
CA ALA A 145 1.14 13.46 -14.33
C ALA A 145 1.00 12.10 -13.64
N ALA A 146 0.47 12.09 -12.42
CA ALA A 146 0.25 10.87 -11.64
C ALA A 146 -1.22 10.46 -11.65
N ILE A 147 -1.48 9.21 -12.02
CA ILE A 147 -2.79 8.58 -12.04
C ILE A 147 -2.79 7.47 -11.00
N LEU A 148 -3.69 7.56 -10.02
CA LEU A 148 -3.86 6.58 -8.96
C LEU A 148 -5.06 5.70 -9.31
N VAL A 149 -4.85 4.41 -9.50
CA VAL A 149 -5.90 3.45 -9.84
C VAL A 149 -6.13 2.52 -8.66
N ASP A 150 -7.37 2.38 -8.23
CA ASP A 150 -7.75 1.41 -7.20
C ASP A 150 -9.21 0.97 -7.40
N ALA A 151 -9.52 -0.26 -7.04
CA ALA A 151 -10.88 -0.78 -7.07
C ALA A 151 -11.72 -0.32 -5.88
N ASN A 152 -11.08 0.16 -4.82
CA ASN A 152 -11.72 0.60 -3.59
C ASN A 152 -11.94 2.12 -3.61
N PRO A 153 -13.19 2.62 -3.68
CA PRO A 153 -13.48 4.06 -3.67
C PRO A 153 -12.96 4.77 -2.41
N GLU A 154 -12.91 4.08 -1.26
CA GLU A 154 -12.37 4.64 -0.02
C GLU A 154 -10.85 4.83 -0.11
N ALA A 155 -10.12 3.91 -0.77
CA ALA A 155 -8.71 4.08 -1.05
C ALA A 155 -8.46 5.34 -1.89
N LEU A 156 -9.21 5.52 -2.98
CA LEU A 156 -9.11 6.71 -3.82
C LEU A 156 -9.48 8.00 -3.08
N ARG A 157 -10.47 7.95 -2.17
CA ARG A 157 -10.84 9.09 -1.33
C ARG A 157 -9.67 9.49 -0.41
N LEU A 158 -9.08 8.52 0.29
CA LEU A 158 -7.94 8.76 1.18
C LEU A 158 -6.69 9.18 0.41
N ALA A 159 -6.42 8.57 -0.74
CA ALA A 159 -5.29 8.93 -1.60
C ALA A 159 -5.36 10.38 -2.10
N ARG A 160 -6.57 10.86 -2.49
CA ARG A 160 -6.76 12.29 -2.84
C ARG A 160 -6.47 13.23 -1.68
N ILE A 161 -6.89 12.87 -0.46
CA ILE A 161 -6.62 13.68 0.74
C ILE A 161 -5.12 13.70 1.04
N ASN A 162 -4.45 12.55 0.96
CA ASN A 162 -3.02 12.41 1.19
C ASN A 162 -2.20 13.18 0.13
N ALA A 163 -2.60 13.10 -1.15
CA ALA A 163 -1.98 13.85 -2.23
C ALA A 163 -2.11 15.37 -2.03
N ALA A 164 -3.31 15.83 -1.68
CA ALA A 164 -3.54 17.25 -1.38
C ALA A 164 -2.75 17.73 -0.15
N ALA A 165 -2.56 16.88 0.86
CA ALA A 165 -1.72 17.20 2.03
C ALA A 165 -0.22 17.26 1.69
N ALA A 166 0.21 16.51 0.66
CA ALA A 166 1.57 16.49 0.14
C ALA A 166 1.83 17.56 -0.94
N ASP A 167 0.83 18.38 -1.28
CA ASP A 167 0.86 19.36 -2.39
C ASP A 167 1.17 18.71 -3.74
N VAL A 168 0.58 17.54 -3.99
CA VAL A 168 0.74 16.76 -5.22
C VAL A 168 -0.60 16.66 -5.96
N ALA A 169 -0.63 17.09 -7.22
CA ALA A 169 -1.78 16.89 -8.08
C ALA A 169 -1.83 15.44 -8.59
N VAL A 170 -2.98 14.78 -8.42
CA VAL A 170 -3.21 13.41 -8.89
C VAL A 170 -4.58 13.29 -9.56
N GLU A 171 -4.66 12.45 -10.57
CA GLU A 171 -5.91 11.90 -11.07
C GLU A 171 -6.20 10.58 -10.33
N ALA A 172 -7.42 10.37 -9.84
CA ALA A 172 -7.79 9.13 -9.16
C ALA A 172 -8.93 8.45 -9.92
N VAL A 173 -8.66 7.24 -10.41
CA VAL A 173 -9.50 6.46 -11.31
C VAL A 173 -9.90 5.16 -10.64
N GLU A 174 -11.20 4.88 -10.58
CA GLU A 174 -11.70 3.58 -10.11
C GLU A 174 -11.46 2.51 -11.19
N GLY A 175 -10.81 1.41 -10.79
CA GLY A 175 -10.52 0.32 -11.72
C GLY A 175 -9.72 -0.81 -11.09
N THR A 176 -9.80 -1.99 -11.73
CA THR A 176 -9.13 -3.23 -11.29
C THR A 176 -7.93 -3.60 -12.18
N SER A 177 -7.73 -2.88 -13.28
CA SER A 177 -6.66 -3.13 -14.25
C SER A 177 -6.18 -1.82 -14.90
N LEU A 178 -5.08 -1.89 -15.62
CA LEU A 178 -4.58 -0.77 -16.41
C LEU A 178 -5.54 -0.32 -17.53
N ASP A 179 -6.55 -1.13 -17.88
CA ASP A 179 -7.54 -0.78 -18.89
C ASP A 179 -8.44 0.39 -18.47
N ALA A 180 -8.53 0.66 -17.18
CA ALA A 180 -9.23 1.84 -16.65
C ALA A 180 -8.58 3.17 -17.08
N VAL A 181 -7.31 3.13 -17.55
CA VAL A 181 -6.57 4.33 -17.96
C VAL A 181 -6.18 4.22 -19.43
N PRO A 182 -6.57 5.13 -20.32
CA PRO A 182 -6.23 5.06 -21.74
C PRO A 182 -4.76 5.37 -22.02
N GLY A 183 -4.25 4.87 -23.14
CA GLY A 183 -2.92 5.17 -23.67
C GLY A 183 -1.80 4.29 -23.14
N ALA A 184 -0.56 4.70 -23.39
CA ALA A 184 0.66 4.04 -22.95
C ALA A 184 1.31 4.79 -21.77
N PHE A 185 2.23 4.14 -21.07
CA PHE A 185 2.81 4.64 -19.83
C PHE A 185 4.33 4.69 -19.87
N GLU A 186 4.93 5.69 -19.26
CA GLU A 186 6.36 5.78 -19.06
C GLU A 186 6.78 5.06 -17.77
N LEU A 187 5.94 5.18 -16.71
CA LEU A 187 6.17 4.51 -15.44
C LEU A 187 4.86 3.92 -14.92
N VAL A 188 4.87 2.63 -14.66
CA VAL A 188 3.85 1.95 -13.85
C VAL A 188 4.50 1.55 -12.54
N ILE A 189 3.85 1.81 -11.42
CA ILE A 189 4.26 1.31 -10.11
C ILE A 189 3.11 0.50 -9.52
N ALA A 190 3.42 -0.56 -8.78
CA ALA A 190 2.40 -1.40 -8.17
C ALA A 190 2.90 -2.13 -6.94
N ASN A 191 2.01 -2.25 -5.95
CA ASN A 191 2.12 -3.15 -4.81
C ASN A 191 0.79 -3.89 -4.66
N PRO A 192 0.48 -4.86 -5.55
CA PRO A 192 -0.79 -5.58 -5.52
C PRO A 192 -0.92 -6.44 -4.27
N PRO A 193 -2.14 -6.91 -3.94
CA PRO A 193 -2.34 -8.05 -3.05
C PRO A 193 -1.51 -9.25 -3.51
N PHE A 194 -0.88 -9.97 -2.57
CA PHE A 194 0.04 -11.06 -2.89
C PHE A 194 -0.07 -12.29 -1.95
N ILE A 195 -1.13 -12.37 -1.16
CA ILE A 195 -1.44 -13.54 -0.33
C ILE A 195 -2.61 -14.29 -0.95
N MET A 196 -2.60 -15.63 -0.89
CA MET A 196 -3.76 -16.42 -1.23
C MET A 196 -4.68 -16.50 -0.01
N ASP A 197 -5.70 -15.64 0.04
CA ASP A 197 -6.63 -15.49 1.16
C ASP A 197 -8.07 -15.37 0.62
N GLU A 198 -8.66 -16.53 0.24
CA GLU A 198 -10.00 -16.59 -0.37
C GLU A 198 -11.12 -16.09 0.55
N GLY A 199 -10.90 -16.07 1.87
CA GLY A 199 -11.88 -15.59 2.86
C GLY A 199 -11.56 -14.23 3.46
N GLY A 200 -10.44 -13.63 3.09
CA GLY A 200 -9.94 -12.37 3.63
C GLY A 200 -10.36 -11.12 2.86
N PRO A 201 -9.95 -9.95 3.34
CA PRO A 201 -10.19 -8.69 2.65
C PRO A 201 -9.54 -8.64 1.27
N ALA A 202 -10.21 -8.02 0.29
CA ALA A 202 -9.75 -7.96 -1.11
C ALA A 202 -8.32 -7.40 -1.27
N TYR A 203 -7.90 -6.47 -0.42
CA TYR A 203 -6.56 -5.89 -0.45
C TYR A 203 -5.43 -6.88 -0.07
N ARG A 204 -5.75 -8.12 0.33
CA ARG A 204 -4.78 -9.19 0.64
C ARG A 204 -4.75 -10.27 -0.41
N ASN A 205 -5.87 -10.54 -1.08
CA ASN A 205 -6.01 -11.69 -1.96
C ASN A 205 -5.38 -11.43 -3.34
N GLY A 206 -4.21 -12.01 -3.55
CA GLY A 206 -3.47 -11.99 -4.84
C GLY A 206 -3.88 -13.08 -5.82
N GLY A 207 -4.86 -13.91 -5.48
CA GLY A 207 -5.41 -14.97 -6.34
C GLY A 207 -4.57 -16.25 -6.38
N ALA A 208 -4.60 -16.93 -7.52
CA ALA A 208 -3.85 -18.16 -7.78
C ALA A 208 -2.32 -17.95 -7.68
N MET A 209 -1.53 -18.95 -8.08
CA MET A 209 -0.07 -18.93 -7.98
C MET A 209 0.43 -18.62 -6.56
N LEU A 210 -0.23 -19.20 -5.54
CA LEU A 210 0.07 -18.94 -4.13
C LEU A 210 0.02 -17.43 -3.78
N GLY A 211 -0.91 -16.67 -4.42
CA GLY A 211 -1.09 -15.23 -4.23
C GLY A 211 -0.37 -14.35 -5.25
N ALA A 212 0.44 -14.90 -6.15
CA ALA A 212 1.20 -14.11 -7.12
C ALA A 212 0.46 -13.81 -8.44
N GLN A 213 -0.74 -14.36 -8.64
CA GLN A 213 -1.47 -14.24 -9.93
C GLN A 213 -1.69 -12.79 -10.35
N LEU A 214 -2.16 -11.95 -9.44
CA LEU A 214 -2.44 -10.55 -9.75
C LEU A 214 -1.16 -9.78 -10.11
N SER A 215 -0.05 -10.05 -9.43
CA SER A 215 1.27 -9.50 -9.75
C SER A 215 1.73 -9.88 -11.15
N TYR A 216 1.56 -11.15 -11.51
CA TYR A 216 1.87 -11.65 -12.84
C TYR A 216 1.01 -10.99 -13.92
N ASP A 217 -0.31 -10.95 -13.73
CA ASP A 217 -1.25 -10.37 -14.71
C ASP A 217 -0.97 -8.88 -14.94
N TRP A 218 -0.70 -8.12 -13.88
CA TRP A 218 -0.37 -6.69 -13.99
C TRP A 218 0.99 -6.46 -14.64
N ALA A 219 1.97 -7.32 -14.38
CA ALA A 219 3.27 -7.25 -15.06
C ALA A 219 3.15 -7.43 -16.59
N LEU A 220 2.37 -8.43 -17.02
CA LEU A 220 2.13 -8.65 -18.46
C LEU A 220 1.29 -7.53 -19.09
N ALA A 221 0.26 -7.03 -18.37
CA ALA A 221 -0.54 -5.91 -18.84
C ALA A 221 0.32 -4.64 -19.00
N ALA A 222 1.18 -4.36 -18.04
CA ALA A 222 2.13 -3.25 -18.12
C ALA A 222 3.10 -3.42 -19.30
N GLY A 223 3.70 -4.61 -19.45
CA GLY A 223 4.61 -4.91 -20.56
C GLY A 223 4.02 -4.60 -21.94
N ARG A 224 2.71 -4.83 -22.14
CA ARG A 224 2.01 -4.51 -23.39
C ARG A 224 1.80 -3.00 -23.61
N ARG A 225 1.75 -2.21 -22.54
CA ARG A 225 1.32 -0.81 -22.55
C ARG A 225 2.42 0.20 -22.19
N LEU A 226 3.61 -0.25 -21.81
CA LEU A 226 4.75 0.62 -21.63
C LEU A 226 5.19 1.21 -22.98
N VAL A 227 5.54 2.50 -23.01
CA VAL A 227 6.23 3.10 -24.15
C VAL A 227 7.63 2.49 -24.33
N PRO A 228 8.27 2.56 -25.51
CA PRO A 228 9.68 2.21 -25.65
C PRO A 228 10.54 2.95 -24.62
N GLY A 229 11.33 2.20 -23.83
CA GLY A 229 12.11 2.71 -22.71
C GLY A 229 11.32 2.94 -21.42
N GLY A 230 10.00 2.78 -21.43
CA GLY A 230 9.15 2.80 -20.25
C GLY A 230 9.38 1.58 -19.36
N ARG A 231 8.93 1.66 -18.10
CA ARG A 231 9.14 0.60 -17.11
C ARG A 231 7.98 0.45 -16.13
N MET A 232 7.91 -0.73 -15.54
CA MET A 232 7.13 -0.99 -14.33
C MET A 232 8.07 -1.28 -13.16
N LEU A 233 7.75 -0.74 -11.99
CA LEU A 233 8.31 -1.10 -10.69
C LEU A 233 7.25 -1.85 -9.90
N LEU A 234 7.40 -3.16 -9.81
CA LEU A 234 6.49 -4.05 -9.11
C LEU A 234 7.15 -4.52 -7.81
N TYR A 235 6.58 -4.13 -6.67
CA TYR A 235 6.85 -4.75 -5.37
C TYR A 235 5.77 -5.79 -5.09
N THR A 236 6.16 -6.99 -4.69
CA THR A 236 5.19 -8.05 -4.36
C THR A 236 5.82 -9.09 -3.45
N ALA A 237 5.12 -10.19 -3.19
CA ALA A 237 5.71 -11.37 -2.59
C ALA A 237 5.65 -12.57 -3.54
N SER A 238 6.59 -13.49 -3.34
CA SER A 238 6.60 -14.78 -4.03
C SER A 238 6.80 -15.92 -3.04
N ALA A 239 5.99 -16.96 -3.17
CA ALA A 239 6.12 -18.19 -2.41
C ALA A 239 7.22 -19.06 -3.01
N ILE A 240 8.19 -19.48 -2.19
CA ILE A 240 9.28 -20.34 -2.59
C ILE A 240 8.91 -21.79 -2.27
N VAL A 241 8.91 -22.63 -3.30
CA VAL A 241 8.58 -24.06 -3.21
C VAL A 241 9.73 -24.89 -3.79
N ALA A 242 10.28 -25.80 -3.02
CA ALA A 242 11.44 -26.62 -3.39
C ALA A 242 12.60 -25.77 -3.97
N GLY A 243 12.88 -24.64 -3.31
CA GLY A 243 13.92 -23.68 -3.70
C GLY A 243 13.64 -22.88 -4.98
N ARG A 244 12.41 -22.96 -5.55
CA ARG A 244 12.03 -22.29 -6.81
C ARG A 244 11.04 -21.16 -6.57
N ASP A 245 11.22 -20.09 -7.31
CA ASP A 245 10.33 -18.93 -7.39
C ASP A 245 9.45 -19.01 -8.65
N GLY A 246 8.19 -19.45 -8.47
CA GLY A 246 7.26 -19.65 -9.58
C GLY A 246 6.83 -18.34 -10.27
N LEU A 247 6.81 -17.22 -9.57
CA LEU A 247 6.52 -15.92 -10.16
C LEU A 247 7.68 -15.48 -11.07
N ARG A 248 8.92 -15.60 -10.57
CA ARG A 248 10.12 -15.30 -11.37
C ARG A 248 10.16 -16.12 -12.63
N ASP A 249 10.02 -17.45 -12.51
CA ASP A 249 10.06 -18.38 -13.66
C ASP A 249 9.02 -18.00 -14.74
N ALA A 250 7.80 -17.62 -14.31
CA ALA A 250 6.73 -17.20 -15.22
C ALA A 250 7.03 -15.86 -15.90
N LEU A 251 7.51 -14.86 -15.16
CA LEU A 251 7.87 -13.56 -15.74
C LEU A 251 9.07 -13.65 -16.70
N GLU A 252 10.11 -14.44 -16.37
CA GLU A 252 11.26 -14.67 -17.23
C GLU A 252 10.87 -15.33 -18.57
N ARG A 253 9.84 -16.18 -18.57
CA ARG A 253 9.32 -16.83 -19.76
C ARG A 253 8.46 -15.90 -20.62
N ASP A 254 7.57 -15.11 -20.00
CA ASP A 254 6.45 -14.48 -20.72
C ASP A 254 6.67 -12.98 -21.02
N LEU A 255 7.64 -12.30 -20.39
CA LEU A 255 7.95 -10.90 -20.68
C LEU A 255 8.78 -10.68 -21.96
N PRO A 256 9.79 -11.54 -22.31
CA PRO A 256 10.58 -11.34 -23.53
C PRO A 256 9.74 -11.31 -24.82
N PRO A 257 8.71 -12.16 -25.02
CA PRO A 257 7.84 -12.08 -26.19
C PRO A 257 7.08 -10.76 -26.34
N LEU A 258 6.92 -10.01 -25.23
CA LEU A 258 6.31 -8.68 -25.22
C LEU A 258 7.30 -7.55 -25.52
N GLY A 259 8.57 -7.87 -25.81
CA GLY A 259 9.62 -6.87 -26.01
C GLY A 259 10.08 -6.22 -24.69
N CYS A 260 10.05 -6.96 -23.60
CA CYS A 260 10.44 -6.48 -22.28
C CYS A 260 11.61 -7.28 -21.68
N THR A 261 12.44 -6.60 -20.91
CA THR A 261 13.43 -7.23 -20.00
C THR A 261 12.86 -7.30 -18.60
N LEU A 262 13.36 -8.24 -17.80
CA LEU A 262 13.10 -8.36 -16.37
C LEU A 262 14.41 -8.20 -15.59
N PHE A 263 14.41 -7.30 -14.59
CA PHE A 263 15.32 -7.35 -13.46
C PHE A 263 14.51 -7.77 -12.24
N TYR A 264 14.95 -8.78 -11.51
CA TYR A 264 14.23 -9.37 -10.40
C TYR A 264 15.18 -9.56 -9.21
N GLU A 265 14.80 -9.03 -8.06
CA GLU A 265 15.60 -9.14 -6.84
C GLU A 265 14.73 -9.54 -5.63
N GLU A 266 15.29 -10.33 -4.75
CA GLU A 266 14.70 -10.64 -3.46
C GLU A 266 15.10 -9.53 -2.47
N LEU A 267 14.10 -8.82 -1.94
CA LEU A 267 14.28 -7.66 -1.05
C LEU A 267 14.30 -8.08 0.42
N ASP A 268 13.55 -9.12 0.78
CA ASP A 268 13.49 -9.71 2.11
C ASP A 268 13.20 -11.21 1.95
N PRO A 269 14.04 -12.09 2.51
CA PRO A 269 13.90 -13.53 2.26
C PRO A 269 12.71 -14.17 2.95
N ASP A 270 12.13 -13.54 3.99
CA ASP A 270 11.06 -14.16 4.78
C ASP A 270 10.11 -13.11 5.35
N ILE A 271 8.91 -13.06 4.79
CA ILE A 271 7.81 -12.21 5.22
C ILE A 271 6.55 -13.05 5.38
N PHE A 272 5.59 -12.60 6.21
CA PHE A 272 4.29 -13.28 6.40
C PHE A 272 4.38 -14.76 6.80
N GLY A 273 5.35 -15.14 7.65
CA GLY A 273 5.54 -16.52 8.11
C GLY A 273 4.28 -17.15 8.72
N GLU A 274 3.35 -16.35 9.25
CA GLU A 274 2.06 -16.83 9.75
C GLU A 274 1.14 -17.41 8.66
N GLN A 275 1.40 -17.13 7.38
CA GLN A 275 0.62 -17.72 6.28
C GLN A 275 1.02 -19.18 6.03
N LEU A 276 2.21 -19.60 6.44
CA LEU A 276 2.67 -20.98 6.29
C LEU A 276 1.86 -21.98 7.12
N ASP A 277 1.12 -21.51 8.14
CA ASP A 277 0.18 -22.32 8.92
C ASP A 277 -1.08 -22.69 8.13
N LEU A 278 -1.34 -22.05 6.98
CA LEU A 278 -2.52 -22.30 6.17
C LEU A 278 -2.33 -23.52 5.26
N PRO A 279 -3.37 -24.38 5.08
CA PRO A 279 -3.25 -25.56 4.22
C PRO A 279 -2.81 -25.29 2.77
N ALA A 280 -3.14 -24.11 2.24
CA ALA A 280 -2.75 -23.70 0.90
C ALA A 280 -1.23 -23.53 0.74
N TYR A 281 -0.50 -23.23 1.83
CA TYR A 281 0.93 -23.00 1.85
C TYR A 281 1.77 -24.18 2.35
N ARG A 282 1.17 -25.37 2.53
CA ARG A 282 1.84 -26.54 3.13
C ARG A 282 3.15 -26.98 2.45
N GLU A 283 3.33 -26.64 1.17
CA GLU A 283 4.54 -26.96 0.40
C GLU A 283 5.50 -25.77 0.25
N VAL A 284 5.12 -24.62 0.83
CA VAL A 284 5.90 -23.39 0.77
C VAL A 284 6.94 -23.40 1.88
N GLU A 285 8.21 -23.16 1.52
CA GLU A 285 9.34 -23.10 2.45
C GLU A 285 9.42 -21.72 3.13
N ARG A 286 9.14 -20.66 2.37
CA ARG A 286 9.15 -19.27 2.82
C ARG A 286 8.41 -18.39 1.81
N ILE A 287 8.04 -17.20 2.23
CA ILE A 287 7.47 -16.17 1.36
C ILE A 287 8.46 -15.00 1.31
N ALA A 288 9.02 -14.73 0.14
CA ALA A 288 9.97 -13.66 -0.07
C ALA A 288 9.27 -12.37 -0.52
N ALA A 289 9.69 -11.20 0.01
CA ALA A 289 9.38 -9.94 -0.63
C ALA A 289 10.30 -9.74 -1.83
N VAL A 290 9.73 -9.41 -2.98
CA VAL A 290 10.48 -9.28 -4.23
C VAL A 290 10.21 -7.95 -4.93
N GLY A 291 11.22 -7.43 -5.60
CA GLY A 291 11.15 -6.29 -6.50
C GLY A 291 11.39 -6.74 -7.94
N ALA A 292 10.45 -6.41 -8.83
CA ALA A 292 10.59 -6.70 -10.26
C ALA A 292 10.55 -5.39 -11.06
N ILE A 293 11.54 -5.18 -11.93
CA ILE A 293 11.57 -4.09 -12.89
C ILE A 293 11.35 -4.68 -14.28
N ILE A 294 10.21 -4.37 -14.84
CA ILE A 294 9.88 -4.71 -16.22
C ILE A 294 10.19 -3.48 -17.09
N ALA A 295 11.09 -3.60 -18.05
CA ALA A 295 11.47 -2.49 -18.92
C ALA A 295 11.26 -2.86 -20.38
N ARG A 296 10.52 -2.00 -21.10
CA ARG A 296 10.31 -2.19 -22.55
C ARG A 296 11.56 -1.76 -23.33
N PHE A 297 11.94 -2.54 -24.31
CA PHE A 297 13.06 -2.18 -25.22
C PHE A 297 12.81 -0.81 -25.88
N ARG A 298 13.92 -0.11 -26.17
CA ARG A 298 13.88 1.17 -26.90
C ARG A 298 13.57 0.97 -28.36
#